data_3c871ed9910d0c03814a05e324eda0a1
#
_entry.id   3c871ed9910d0c03814a05e324eda0a1
#
_cell.length_a   1.000
_cell.length_b   1.000
_cell.length_c   1.000
_cell.angle_alpha   90.00
_cell.angle_beta   90.00
_cell.angle_gamma   90.00
#
_symmetry.space_group_name_H-M   'P 1'
#
loop_
_entity.id
_entity.type
_entity.pdbx_description
1 polymer ?
#
loop_
_entity_poly.entity_id
_entity_poly.type
_entity_poly.pdbx_seq_one_letter_code
_entity_poly.pdbx_strand_id
1 'polypeptide(L)'
;GSTKTLVCEAVRNHPKRKNFVALHPIAGTEFSGPEAAIYDLFKDKVNIICEQQFSDPAILDKAVKLFELLKMRNVFMDSPIQHDKHIAYVSHLSHISSFMLGKTVLEIENDEKNIFDMAGSGFASTVRLAKSNPNTWTPIWLQNKEYVLNR
;
A
#
# COMPACT_ATOMS: atom_id res chain seq x y z
N GLY A 1 -4.25 -5.37 -4.07
CA GLY A 1 -3.19 -5.74 -3.14
C GLY A 1 -2.00 -4.80 -3.24
N SER A 2 -1.27 -4.67 -2.16
CA SER A 2 -0.17 -3.71 -2.00
C SER A 2 1.09 -4.06 -2.80
N THR A 3 1.26 -5.33 -3.21
CA THR A 3 2.35 -5.80 -4.08
C THR A 3 1.79 -6.34 -5.39
N LYS A 4 2.62 -6.38 -6.43
CA LYS A 4 2.21 -6.78 -7.79
C LYS A 4 3.01 -7.95 -8.34
N THR A 5 4.30 -8.09 -7.99
CA THR A 5 5.19 -9.11 -8.57
C THR A 5 4.61 -10.50 -8.44
N LEU A 6 4.31 -10.94 -7.20
CA LEU A 6 3.84 -12.31 -6.95
C LEU A 6 2.50 -12.63 -7.66
N VAL A 7 1.55 -11.70 -7.68
CA VAL A 7 0.27 -11.95 -8.34
C VAL A 7 0.41 -11.97 -9.86
N CYS A 8 1.24 -11.12 -10.44
CA CYS A 8 1.54 -11.10 -11.86
C CYS A 8 2.23 -12.41 -12.30
N GLU A 9 3.18 -12.90 -11.51
CA GLU A 9 3.84 -14.19 -11.76
C GLU A 9 2.87 -15.36 -11.66
N ALA A 10 2.05 -15.40 -10.62
CA ALA A 10 1.07 -16.48 -10.40
C ALA A 10 0.06 -16.62 -11.56
N VAL A 11 -0.31 -15.51 -12.20
CA VAL A 11 -1.27 -15.53 -13.33
C VAL A 11 -0.61 -15.55 -14.70
N ARG A 12 0.70 -15.46 -14.79
CA ARG A 12 1.45 -15.29 -16.05
C ARG A 12 1.07 -16.31 -17.12
N ASN A 13 1.03 -17.57 -16.75
CA ASN A 13 0.73 -18.70 -17.64
C ASN A 13 -0.73 -19.17 -17.56
N HIS A 14 -1.60 -18.42 -16.88
CA HIS A 14 -3.00 -18.80 -16.78
C HIS A 14 -3.72 -18.64 -18.13
N PRO A 15 -4.57 -19.60 -18.57
CA PRO A 15 -5.27 -19.52 -19.87
C PRO A 15 -6.08 -18.24 -20.07
N LYS A 16 -6.58 -17.65 -18.98
CA LYS A 16 -7.35 -16.39 -19.00
C LYS A 16 -6.49 -15.17 -18.58
N ARG A 17 -5.14 -15.24 -18.73
CA ARG A 17 -4.25 -14.11 -18.35
C ARG A 17 -4.71 -12.78 -18.95
N LYS A 18 -5.18 -12.78 -20.19
CA LYS A 18 -5.67 -11.59 -20.88
C LYS A 18 -6.84 -10.89 -20.19
N ASN A 19 -7.61 -11.63 -19.36
CA ASN A 19 -8.75 -11.06 -18.62
C ASN A 19 -8.34 -10.45 -17.27
N PHE A 20 -7.06 -10.47 -16.92
CA PHE A 20 -6.54 -9.92 -15.67
C PHE A 20 -5.83 -8.59 -15.93
N VAL A 21 -6.17 -7.57 -15.12
CA VAL A 21 -5.49 -6.27 -15.08
C VAL A 21 -4.90 -6.08 -13.70
N ALA A 22 -3.59 -5.87 -13.62
CA ALA A 22 -2.89 -5.69 -12.35
C ALA A 22 -3.04 -4.24 -11.87
N LEU A 23 -3.88 -4.02 -10.87
CA LEU A 23 -4.28 -2.70 -10.39
C LEU A 23 -3.83 -2.45 -8.94
N HIS A 24 -3.49 -1.20 -8.61
CA HIS A 24 -3.25 -0.77 -7.24
C HIS A 24 -3.80 0.65 -7.01
N PRO A 25 -5.06 0.79 -6.55
CA PRO A 25 -5.57 2.07 -6.06
C PRO A 25 -4.82 2.49 -4.79
N ILE A 26 -4.18 3.64 -4.82
CA ILE A 26 -3.46 4.22 -3.68
C ILE A 26 -4.41 5.13 -2.90
N ALA A 27 -5.29 4.52 -2.11
CA ALA A 27 -6.38 5.24 -1.45
C ALA A 27 -6.68 4.75 -0.02
N GLY A 28 -5.78 3.95 0.58
CA GLY A 28 -5.95 3.45 1.95
C GLY A 28 -5.78 4.51 3.03
N THR A 29 -6.37 4.24 4.19
CA THR A 29 -6.14 4.95 5.45
C THR A 29 -5.59 3.98 6.50
N GLU A 30 -5.21 4.47 7.67
CA GLU A 30 -4.78 3.64 8.81
C GLU A 30 -5.94 2.86 9.47
N PHE A 31 -7.16 3.24 9.19
CA PHE A 31 -8.35 2.58 9.72
C PHE A 31 -8.81 1.41 8.85
N SER A 32 -9.61 0.51 9.41
CA SER A 32 -10.14 -0.66 8.72
C SER A 32 -11.59 -0.95 9.13
N GLY A 33 -12.28 -1.75 8.31
CA GLY A 33 -13.67 -2.11 8.53
C GLY A 33 -14.68 -1.15 7.89
N PRO A 34 -15.95 -1.53 7.84
CA PRO A 34 -16.99 -0.74 7.17
C PRO A 34 -17.25 0.61 7.85
N GLU A 35 -17.05 0.72 9.16
CA GLU A 35 -17.18 1.97 9.91
C GLU A 35 -16.13 3.02 9.54
N ALA A 36 -15.01 2.58 8.95
CA ALA A 36 -13.95 3.45 8.45
C ALA A 36 -14.19 3.93 7.01
N ALA A 37 -15.32 3.61 6.41
CA ALA A 37 -15.65 4.02 5.05
C ALA A 37 -15.75 5.56 4.96
N ILE A 38 -15.09 6.09 3.93
CA ILE A 38 -15.06 7.52 3.64
C ILE A 38 -15.72 7.75 2.28
N TYR A 39 -16.69 8.67 2.23
CA TYR A 39 -17.24 9.13 0.98
C TYR A 39 -16.12 9.80 0.15
N ASP A 40 -16.10 9.58 -1.15
CA ASP A 40 -15.05 10.10 -2.05
C ASP A 40 -13.61 9.61 -1.74
N LEU A 41 -13.43 8.47 -1.06
CA LEU A 41 -12.11 7.90 -0.72
C LEU A 41 -11.14 7.84 -1.93
N PHE A 42 -11.65 7.55 -3.11
CA PHE A 42 -10.86 7.37 -4.34
C PHE A 42 -10.62 8.67 -5.12
N LYS A 43 -11.39 9.71 -4.86
CA LYS A 43 -11.32 10.97 -5.58
C LYS A 43 -9.93 11.59 -5.51
N ASP A 44 -9.40 12.00 -6.66
CA ASP A 44 -8.08 12.61 -6.85
C ASP A 44 -6.89 11.73 -6.42
N LYS A 45 -7.14 10.43 -6.16
CA LYS A 45 -6.10 9.45 -5.85
C LYS A 45 -5.54 8.82 -7.13
N VAL A 46 -4.41 8.13 -6.96
CA VAL A 46 -3.73 7.43 -8.05
C VAL A 46 -4.14 5.96 -8.06
N ASN A 47 -4.44 5.43 -9.25
CA ASN A 47 -4.52 4.01 -9.52
C ASN A 47 -3.33 3.62 -10.41
N ILE A 48 -2.47 2.72 -9.94
CA ILE A 48 -1.34 2.20 -10.72
C ILE A 48 -1.80 0.96 -11.47
N ILE A 49 -1.49 0.90 -12.77
CA ILE A 49 -1.78 -0.22 -13.66
C ILE A 49 -0.45 -0.83 -14.11
N CYS A 50 -0.20 -2.09 -13.75
CA CYS A 50 1.02 -2.79 -14.13
C CYS A 50 0.77 -3.79 -15.26
N GLU A 51 1.81 -4.07 -16.06
CA GLU A 51 1.80 -5.09 -17.13
C GLU A 51 0.59 -4.99 -18.08
N GLN A 52 0.20 -3.77 -18.46
CA GLN A 52 -0.93 -3.51 -19.35
C GLN A 52 -0.84 -4.29 -20.68
N GLN A 53 0.37 -4.53 -21.17
CA GLN A 53 0.64 -5.23 -22.44
C GLN A 53 0.17 -6.69 -22.45
N PHE A 54 -0.05 -7.29 -21.28
CA PHE A 54 -0.55 -8.65 -21.14
C PHE A 54 -2.07 -8.74 -20.94
N SER A 55 -2.76 -7.60 -20.88
CA SER A 55 -4.21 -7.53 -20.72
C SER A 55 -4.87 -7.35 -22.09
N ASP A 56 -6.07 -7.91 -22.25
CA ASP A 56 -6.89 -7.63 -23.41
C ASP A 56 -7.25 -6.15 -23.45
N PRO A 57 -7.11 -5.46 -24.61
CA PRO A 57 -7.38 -4.02 -24.70
C PRO A 57 -8.79 -3.61 -24.25
N ALA A 58 -9.82 -4.43 -24.54
CA ALA A 58 -11.19 -4.13 -24.15
C ALA A 58 -11.38 -4.30 -22.63
N ILE A 59 -10.67 -5.23 -22.00
CA ILE A 59 -10.69 -5.43 -20.55
C ILE A 59 -9.93 -4.30 -19.85
N LEU A 60 -8.78 -3.92 -20.41
CA LEU A 60 -8.00 -2.78 -19.92
C LEU A 60 -8.82 -1.47 -19.98
N ASP A 61 -9.48 -1.20 -21.10
CA ASP A 61 -10.35 -0.02 -21.27
C ASP A 61 -11.46 0.03 -20.22
N LYS A 62 -12.12 -1.11 -19.95
CA LYS A 62 -13.14 -1.20 -18.89
C LYS A 62 -12.55 -0.88 -17.51
N ALA A 63 -11.35 -1.38 -17.21
CA ALA A 63 -10.69 -1.09 -15.95
C ALA A 63 -10.32 0.39 -15.83
N VAL A 64 -9.76 1.00 -16.87
CA VAL A 64 -9.43 2.43 -16.92
C VAL A 64 -10.69 3.26 -16.67
N LYS A 65 -11.77 3.02 -17.41
CA LYS A 65 -13.04 3.75 -17.27
C LYS A 65 -13.65 3.61 -15.87
N LEU A 66 -13.56 2.43 -15.25
CA LEU A 66 -14.02 2.25 -13.87
C LEU A 66 -13.31 3.19 -12.90
N PHE A 67 -11.98 3.30 -13.00
CA PHE A 67 -11.22 4.17 -12.09
C PHE A 67 -11.36 5.66 -12.45
N GLU A 68 -11.64 6.00 -13.70
CA GLU A 68 -12.02 7.38 -14.09
C GLU A 68 -13.39 7.77 -13.50
N LEU A 69 -14.37 6.87 -13.51
CA LEU A 69 -15.66 7.08 -12.83
C LEU A 69 -15.49 7.32 -11.33
N LEU A 70 -14.51 6.67 -10.69
CA LEU A 70 -14.12 6.89 -9.31
C LEU A 70 -13.29 8.16 -9.12
N LYS A 71 -13.09 8.95 -10.19
CA LYS A 71 -12.28 10.18 -10.21
C LYS A 71 -10.83 9.95 -9.80
N MET A 72 -10.29 8.78 -10.11
CA MET A 72 -8.87 8.47 -9.93
C MET A 72 -8.06 8.82 -11.17
N ARG A 73 -6.78 9.13 -10.95
CA ARG A 73 -5.80 9.30 -12.04
C ARG A 73 -5.10 7.95 -12.28
N ASN A 74 -5.24 7.39 -13.48
CA ASN A 74 -4.53 6.18 -13.87
C ASN A 74 -3.08 6.49 -14.23
N VAL A 75 -2.15 5.68 -13.70
CA VAL A 75 -0.71 5.71 -13.99
C VAL A 75 -0.27 4.32 -14.44
N PHE A 76 0.36 4.24 -15.60
CA PHE A 76 0.84 2.99 -16.17
C PHE A 76 2.28 2.73 -15.77
N MET A 77 2.59 1.49 -15.46
CA MET A 77 3.92 1.02 -15.08
C MET A 77 4.17 -0.35 -15.71
N ASP A 78 5.19 -0.49 -16.52
CA ASP A 78 5.44 -1.71 -17.29
C ASP A 78 5.90 -2.88 -16.43
N SER A 79 6.58 -2.59 -15.32
CA SER A 79 7.19 -3.60 -14.45
C SER A 79 6.52 -3.67 -13.08
N PRO A 80 5.96 -4.82 -12.67
CA PRO A 80 5.49 -5.05 -11.32
C PRO A 80 6.63 -5.03 -10.30
N ILE A 81 7.85 -5.40 -10.70
CA ILE A 81 9.06 -5.30 -9.86
C ILE A 81 9.37 -3.84 -9.54
N GLN A 82 9.31 -2.96 -10.53
CA GLN A 82 9.51 -1.53 -10.32
C GLN A 82 8.43 -0.94 -9.42
N HIS A 83 7.16 -1.37 -9.60
CA HIS A 83 6.07 -0.99 -8.69
C HIS A 83 6.40 -1.37 -7.25
N ASP A 84 6.77 -2.64 -6.99
CA ASP A 84 7.02 -3.16 -5.65
C ASP A 84 8.23 -2.48 -4.99
N LYS A 85 9.26 -2.17 -5.79
CA LYS A 85 10.41 -1.38 -5.34
C LYS A 85 10.03 0.04 -4.94
N HIS A 86 9.22 0.74 -5.75
CA HIS A 86 8.83 2.11 -5.45
C HIS A 86 7.88 2.19 -4.26
N ILE A 87 6.90 1.28 -4.16
CA ILE A 87 5.97 1.26 -3.04
C ILE A 87 6.67 0.91 -1.71
N ALA A 88 7.79 0.16 -1.75
CA ALA A 88 8.60 -0.09 -0.58
C ALA A 88 9.07 1.21 0.06
N TYR A 89 9.50 2.19 -0.74
CA TYR A 89 10.03 3.46 -0.23
C TYR A 89 8.96 4.40 0.30
N VAL A 90 7.88 4.58 -0.47
CA VAL A 90 6.88 5.61 -0.16
C VAL A 90 5.80 5.14 0.79
N SER A 91 5.70 3.84 1.05
CA SER A 91 4.66 3.25 1.89
C SER A 91 5.20 2.27 2.91
N HIS A 92 5.88 1.20 2.50
CA HIS A 92 6.25 0.13 3.43
C HIS A 92 7.27 0.59 4.48
N LEU A 93 8.31 1.32 4.08
CA LEU A 93 9.28 1.90 5.02
C LEU A 93 8.65 2.90 5.97
N SER A 94 7.73 3.74 5.49
CA SER A 94 7.01 4.69 6.35
C SER A 94 6.23 3.99 7.46
N HIS A 95 5.54 2.87 7.12
CA HIS A 95 4.82 2.08 8.11
C HIS A 95 5.76 1.39 9.08
N ILE A 96 6.82 0.72 8.60
CA ILE A 96 7.81 0.06 9.47
C ILE A 96 8.43 1.07 10.44
N SER A 97 8.87 2.23 9.95
CA SER A 97 9.44 3.28 10.79
C SER A 97 8.47 3.75 11.86
N SER A 98 7.20 3.94 11.48
CA SER A 98 6.14 4.34 12.39
C SER A 98 5.88 3.27 13.47
N PHE A 99 5.79 1.99 13.08
CA PHE A 99 5.62 0.87 14.01
C PHE A 99 6.80 0.71 14.94
N MET A 100 8.04 0.79 14.42
CA MET A 100 9.25 0.66 15.23
C MET A 100 9.38 1.80 16.25
N LEU A 101 9.15 3.05 15.81
CA LEU A 101 9.18 4.19 16.71
C LEU A 101 8.09 4.08 17.79
N GLY A 102 6.86 3.76 17.42
CA GLY A 102 5.78 3.58 18.37
C GLY A 102 6.07 2.48 19.39
N LYS A 103 6.57 1.32 18.93
CA LYS A 103 6.98 0.21 19.79
C LYS A 103 8.08 0.62 20.76
N THR A 104 9.16 1.27 20.26
CA THR A 104 10.29 1.71 21.09
C THR A 104 9.83 2.64 22.21
N VAL A 105 8.99 3.62 21.89
CA VAL A 105 8.53 4.58 22.91
C VAL A 105 7.59 3.91 23.93
N LEU A 106 6.76 2.96 23.51
CA LEU A 106 5.92 2.16 24.42
C LEU A 106 6.78 1.30 25.37
N GLU A 107 7.86 0.71 24.88
CA GLU A 107 8.79 -0.07 25.70
C GLU A 107 9.50 0.81 26.74
N ILE A 108 9.98 1.99 26.32
CA ILE A 108 10.65 2.93 27.22
C ILE A 108 9.66 3.48 28.28
N GLU A 109 8.42 3.78 27.93
CA GLU A 109 7.41 4.28 28.89
C GLU A 109 7.11 3.27 30.00
N ASN A 110 7.31 1.97 29.78
CA ASN A 110 7.18 0.97 30.84
C ASN A 110 8.27 1.11 31.91
N ASP A 111 9.47 1.55 31.53
CA ASP A 111 10.64 1.68 32.41
C ASP A 111 10.80 3.11 32.93
N GLU A 112 10.53 4.10 32.08
CA GLU A 112 10.68 5.54 32.36
C GLU A 112 9.33 6.26 32.15
N LYS A 113 8.57 6.41 33.22
CA LYS A 113 7.24 7.04 33.17
C LYS A 113 7.28 8.51 32.75
N ASN A 114 6.19 8.97 32.17
CA ASN A 114 5.94 10.35 31.71
C ASN A 114 6.62 10.73 30.38
N ILE A 115 7.15 9.77 29.61
CA ILE A 115 7.67 10.07 28.27
C ILE A 115 6.55 10.57 27.34
N PHE A 116 5.33 10.02 27.47
CA PHE A 116 4.20 10.49 26.68
C PHE A 116 3.77 11.92 26.99
N ASP A 117 4.05 12.45 28.17
CA ASP A 117 3.78 13.86 28.51
C ASP A 117 4.64 14.82 27.66
N MET A 118 5.76 14.34 27.16
CA MET A 118 6.65 15.06 26.24
C MET A 118 6.30 14.86 24.76
N ALA A 119 5.34 13.97 24.45
CA ALA A 119 4.97 13.61 23.09
C ALA A 119 4.14 14.72 22.43
N GLY A 120 4.76 15.55 21.64
CA GLY A 120 4.13 16.62 20.86
C GLY A 120 3.49 16.11 19.56
N SER A 121 2.94 17.05 18.78
CA SER A 121 2.28 16.78 17.49
C SER A 121 3.18 16.11 16.45
N GLY A 122 4.49 16.38 16.49
CA GLY A 122 5.49 15.73 15.63
C GLY A 122 5.54 14.22 15.85
N PHE A 123 5.63 13.79 17.12
CA PHE A 123 5.58 12.37 17.46
C PHE A 123 4.26 11.74 17.04
N ALA A 124 3.12 12.34 17.40
CA ALA A 124 1.80 11.84 17.04
C ALA A 124 1.63 11.67 15.52
N SER A 125 2.12 12.61 14.72
CA SER A 125 2.11 12.53 13.26
C SER A 125 2.97 11.38 12.73
N THR A 126 4.17 11.20 13.29
CA THR A 126 5.13 10.17 12.85
C THR A 126 4.65 8.76 13.18
N VAL A 127 4.05 8.54 14.36
CA VAL A 127 3.54 7.23 14.77
C VAL A 127 2.10 6.95 14.32
N ARG A 128 1.48 7.86 13.58
CA ARG A 128 0.09 7.72 13.11
C ARG A 128 -0.16 6.40 12.39
N LEU A 129 0.76 5.98 11.53
CA LEU A 129 0.64 4.75 10.77
C LEU A 129 0.78 3.49 11.63
N ALA A 130 1.34 3.57 12.83
CA ALA A 130 1.42 2.45 13.77
C ALA A 130 0.02 2.04 14.32
N LYS A 131 -1.02 2.85 14.10
CA LYS A 131 -2.42 2.50 14.38
C LYS A 131 -3.00 1.51 13.36
N SER A 132 -2.31 1.28 12.24
CA SER A 132 -2.74 0.33 11.21
C SER A 132 -2.69 -1.11 11.73
N ASN A 133 -3.56 -1.97 11.19
CA ASN A 133 -3.67 -3.36 11.62
C ASN A 133 -2.39 -4.17 11.26
N PRO A 134 -1.64 -4.72 12.23
CA PRO A 134 -0.44 -5.51 11.98
C PRO A 134 -0.69 -6.75 11.10
N ASN A 135 -1.87 -7.39 11.23
CA ASN A 135 -2.22 -8.56 10.43
C ASN A 135 -2.35 -8.22 8.93
N THR A 136 -2.63 -6.98 8.58
CA THR A 136 -2.61 -6.51 7.20
C THR A 136 -1.19 -6.23 6.72
N TRP A 137 -0.36 -5.62 7.58
CA TRP A 137 0.96 -5.14 7.18
C TRP A 137 2.05 -6.21 7.19
N THR A 138 2.01 -7.15 8.13
CA THR A 138 3.00 -8.22 8.23
C THR A 138 3.17 -9.01 6.92
N PRO A 139 2.09 -9.54 6.29
CA PRO A 139 2.24 -10.24 5.01
C PRO A 139 2.73 -9.32 3.88
N ILE A 140 2.37 -8.04 3.88
CA ILE A 140 2.86 -7.07 2.88
C ILE A 140 4.38 -6.91 2.98
N TRP A 141 4.91 -6.73 4.20
CA TRP A 141 6.35 -6.59 4.43
C TRP A 141 7.11 -7.87 4.08
N LEU A 142 6.58 -9.04 4.45
CA LEU A 142 7.19 -10.32 4.10
C LEU A 142 7.25 -10.55 2.59
N GLN A 143 6.20 -10.18 1.85
CA GLN A 143 6.17 -10.26 0.39
C GLN A 143 7.15 -9.30 -0.29
N ASN A 144 7.42 -8.16 0.32
CA ASN A 144 8.26 -7.10 -0.25
C ASN A 144 9.59 -6.91 0.50
N LYS A 145 10.00 -7.90 1.31
CA LYS A 145 11.13 -7.82 2.23
C LYS A 145 12.44 -7.42 1.57
N GLU A 146 12.69 -7.91 0.36
CA GLU A 146 13.95 -7.63 -0.36
C GLU A 146 14.12 -6.15 -0.63
N TYR A 147 13.07 -5.46 -1.05
CA TYR A 147 13.12 -4.02 -1.32
C TYR A 147 13.03 -3.16 -0.06
N VAL A 148 12.57 -3.72 1.04
CA VAL A 148 12.52 -3.05 2.34
C VAL A 148 13.87 -3.13 3.07
N LEU A 149 14.56 -4.28 3.00
CA LEU A 149 15.78 -4.54 3.78
C LEU A 149 17.07 -4.11 3.07
N ASN A 150 17.11 -4.17 1.74
CA ASN A 150 18.31 -3.90 0.95
C ASN A 150 18.47 -2.40 0.63
N ARG A 151 18.45 -1.54 1.70
CA ARG A 151 18.63 -0.08 1.59
C ARG A 151 19.51 0.48 2.70
#